data_4578a075c8a35e7ea9a7416771fcbc46
#
_entry.id   4578a075c8a35e7ea9a7416771fcbc46
#
_cell.length_a   1.000
_cell.length_b   1.000
_cell.length_c   1.000
_cell.angle_alpha   90.00
_cell.angle_beta   90.00
_cell.angle_gamma   90.00
#
_symmetry.space_group_name_H-M   'P 1'
#
loop_
_entity.id
_entity.type
_entity.pdbx_description
1 polymer ?
#
loop_
_entity_poly.entity_id
_entity_poly.type
_entity_poly.pdbx_seq_one_letter_code
_entity_poly.pdbx_strand_id
1 'polypeptide(L)'
;MSDANEKGEQASAFTISDLAREFSITPRTIRFWEDQGLLAPSREGRNRVYTKRDRTRLKLALRGKRLGLSLAEIRDVICMYDVARDETDQLNRLLNMLAQRRAALEQQREDIEAILGEIGNVEALCRERLVEAEAAEGIASKAGSPAAKSAG
;
A
#
# COMPACT_ATOMS: atom_id res chain seq x y z
N MET A 1 -29.22 31.15 -25.65
CA MET A 1 -27.95 30.77 -26.32
C MET A 1 -26.96 30.34 -25.28
N SER A 2 -27.00 29.09 -24.87
CA SER A 2 -26.01 28.52 -23.93
C SER A 2 -26.05 26.99 -23.97
N ASP A 3 -25.84 26.40 -25.16
CA ASP A 3 -25.82 24.94 -25.38
C ASP A 3 -24.53 24.45 -26.03
N ALA A 4 -23.39 25.09 -25.71
CA ALA A 4 -22.13 24.76 -26.36
C ALA A 4 -21.08 24.09 -25.46
N ASN A 5 -21.35 23.84 -24.16
CA ASN A 5 -20.32 23.35 -23.24
C ASN A 5 -20.53 21.92 -22.69
N GLU A 6 -21.64 21.26 -23.02
CA GLU A 6 -21.88 19.89 -22.54
C GLU A 6 -21.39 18.77 -23.48
N LYS A 7 -20.97 19.10 -24.69
CA LYS A 7 -20.54 18.12 -25.71
C LYS A 7 -19.08 17.67 -25.65
N GLY A 8 -18.24 18.28 -24.80
CA GLY A 8 -16.81 17.97 -24.73
C GLY A 8 -16.43 16.80 -23.81
N GLU A 9 -17.32 16.36 -22.93
CA GLU A 9 -16.98 15.43 -21.83
C GLU A 9 -17.35 13.96 -22.10
N GLN A 10 -18.08 13.70 -23.17
CA GLN A 10 -18.60 12.35 -23.48
C GLN A 10 -17.72 11.50 -24.43
N ALA A 11 -16.55 11.96 -24.84
CA ALA A 11 -15.81 11.37 -25.96
C ALA A 11 -14.73 10.34 -25.59
N SER A 12 -14.63 9.85 -24.37
CA SER A 12 -13.70 8.76 -24.03
C SER A 12 -14.43 7.72 -23.21
N ALA A 13 -14.84 6.66 -23.89
CA ALA A 13 -15.39 5.47 -23.27
C ALA A 13 -14.27 4.45 -23.02
N PHE A 14 -14.22 3.87 -21.84
CA PHE A 14 -13.25 2.85 -21.46
C PHE A 14 -13.98 1.54 -21.18
N THR A 15 -13.41 0.44 -21.60
CA THR A 15 -13.87 -0.89 -21.19
C THR A 15 -13.26 -1.26 -19.85
N ILE A 16 -13.83 -2.27 -19.19
CA ILE A 16 -13.23 -2.81 -17.94
C ILE A 16 -11.80 -3.31 -18.19
N SER A 17 -11.53 -3.86 -19.36
CA SER A 17 -10.21 -4.35 -19.74
C SER A 17 -9.20 -3.23 -19.94
N ASP A 18 -9.62 -2.09 -20.48
CA ASP A 18 -8.75 -0.92 -20.65
C ASP A 18 -8.33 -0.37 -19.29
N LEU A 19 -9.28 -0.20 -18.38
CA LEU A 19 -9.00 0.27 -17.03
C LEU A 19 -8.15 -0.73 -16.23
N ALA A 20 -8.43 -2.03 -16.36
CA ALA A 20 -7.65 -3.07 -15.69
C ALA A 20 -6.18 -3.06 -16.15
N ARG A 21 -5.94 -2.88 -17.44
CA ARG A 21 -4.61 -2.77 -18.03
C ARG A 21 -3.92 -1.48 -17.61
N GLU A 22 -4.60 -0.34 -17.71
CA GLU A 22 -4.04 0.97 -17.38
C GLU A 22 -3.56 1.04 -15.92
N PHE A 23 -4.35 0.54 -14.99
CA PHE A 23 -4.05 0.60 -13.56
C PHE A 23 -3.35 -0.64 -13.01
N SER A 24 -3.05 -1.61 -13.85
CA SER A 24 -2.43 -2.90 -13.46
C SER A 24 -3.21 -3.60 -12.34
N ILE A 25 -4.53 -3.64 -12.47
CA ILE A 25 -5.46 -4.27 -11.52
C ILE A 25 -6.34 -5.28 -12.24
N THR A 26 -7.04 -6.12 -11.46
CA THR A 26 -7.97 -7.09 -12.02
C THR A 26 -9.35 -6.47 -12.29
N PRO A 27 -10.11 -7.01 -13.26
CA PRO A 27 -11.52 -6.64 -13.44
C PRO A 27 -12.36 -6.82 -12.17
N ARG A 28 -12.01 -7.78 -11.31
CA ARG A 28 -12.64 -8.00 -10.01
C ARG A 28 -12.47 -6.79 -9.08
N THR A 29 -11.28 -6.19 -9.08
CA THR A 29 -11.01 -4.98 -8.30
C THR A 29 -11.90 -3.82 -8.77
N ILE A 30 -12.09 -3.66 -10.09
CA ILE A 30 -12.96 -2.60 -10.64
C ILE A 30 -14.41 -2.83 -10.22
N ARG A 31 -14.92 -4.06 -10.30
CA ARG A 31 -16.27 -4.42 -9.85
C ARG A 31 -16.47 -4.18 -8.36
N PHE A 32 -15.45 -4.41 -7.53
CA PHE A 32 -15.50 -4.04 -6.12
C PHE A 32 -15.79 -2.54 -5.94
N TRP A 33 -15.14 -1.66 -6.69
CA TRP A 33 -15.39 -0.23 -6.61
C TRP A 33 -16.77 0.18 -7.17
N GLU A 34 -17.30 -0.56 -8.16
CA GLU A 34 -18.71 -0.41 -8.59
C GLU A 34 -19.66 -0.80 -7.44
N ASP A 35 -19.45 -1.95 -6.82
CA ASP A 35 -20.28 -2.45 -5.72
C ASP A 35 -20.25 -1.48 -4.53
N GLN A 36 -19.15 -0.78 -4.34
CA GLN A 36 -19.03 0.28 -3.34
C GLN A 36 -19.70 1.60 -3.77
N GLY A 37 -20.27 1.68 -4.97
CA GLY A 37 -20.95 2.87 -5.48
C GLY A 37 -20.03 4.02 -5.87
N LEU A 38 -18.72 3.76 -6.02
CA LEU A 38 -17.73 4.77 -6.41
C LEU A 38 -17.58 4.91 -7.92
N LEU A 39 -17.95 3.89 -8.67
CA LEU A 39 -18.01 3.88 -10.13
C LEU A 39 -19.43 3.57 -10.56
N ALA A 40 -19.89 4.22 -11.63
CA ALA A 40 -21.24 4.05 -12.17
C ALA A 40 -21.19 3.91 -13.71
N PRO A 41 -20.64 2.77 -14.22
CA PRO A 41 -20.57 2.55 -15.66
C PRO A 41 -21.95 2.45 -16.27
N SER A 42 -22.09 2.93 -17.49
CA SER A 42 -23.25 2.64 -18.33
C SER A 42 -23.14 1.22 -18.91
N ARG A 43 -24.24 0.69 -19.43
CA ARG A 43 -24.26 -0.58 -20.11
C ARG A 43 -24.61 -0.37 -21.58
N GLU A 44 -23.72 -0.82 -22.45
CA GLU A 44 -23.99 -0.97 -23.88
C GLU A 44 -24.08 -2.45 -24.22
N GLY A 45 -25.30 -2.97 -24.26
CA GLY A 45 -25.56 -4.41 -24.40
C GLY A 45 -25.05 -5.17 -23.18
N ARG A 46 -24.10 -6.09 -23.40
CA ARG A 46 -23.44 -6.89 -22.33
C ARG A 46 -22.19 -6.21 -21.75
N ASN A 47 -21.74 -5.12 -22.34
CA ASN A 47 -20.48 -4.48 -21.98
C ASN A 47 -20.69 -3.32 -21.00
N ARG A 48 -19.76 -3.18 -20.06
CA ARG A 48 -19.65 -2.03 -19.18
C ARG A 48 -18.82 -0.94 -19.88
N VAL A 49 -19.33 0.28 -19.84
CA VAL A 49 -18.68 1.45 -20.42
C VAL A 49 -18.46 2.49 -19.35
N TYR A 50 -17.20 2.82 -19.11
CA TYR A 50 -16.74 3.75 -18.08
C TYR A 50 -16.42 5.10 -18.72
N THR A 51 -16.76 6.17 -18.01
CA THR A 51 -16.48 7.55 -18.43
C THR A 51 -15.08 8.00 -17.98
N LYS A 52 -14.64 9.17 -18.48
CA LYS A 52 -13.43 9.84 -17.93
C LYS A 52 -13.53 10.09 -16.43
N ARG A 53 -14.75 10.43 -15.96
CA ARG A 53 -15.02 10.64 -14.54
C ARG A 53 -14.84 9.37 -13.74
N ASP A 54 -15.35 8.23 -14.20
CA ASP A 54 -15.13 6.92 -13.58
C ASP A 54 -13.65 6.57 -13.54
N ARG A 55 -12.92 6.81 -14.62
CA ARG A 55 -11.46 6.60 -14.66
C ARG A 55 -10.73 7.44 -13.61
N THR A 56 -11.09 8.70 -13.45
CA THR A 56 -10.50 9.58 -12.43
C THR A 56 -10.86 9.13 -11.02
N ARG A 57 -12.12 8.77 -10.77
CA ARG A 57 -12.59 8.23 -9.49
C ARG A 57 -11.84 6.94 -9.13
N LEU A 58 -11.66 6.03 -10.09
CA LEU A 58 -10.88 4.81 -9.89
C LEU A 58 -9.42 5.13 -9.52
N LYS A 59 -8.80 6.07 -10.22
CA LYS A 59 -7.44 6.54 -9.90
C LYS A 59 -7.33 7.06 -8.47
N LEU A 60 -8.29 7.88 -8.03
CA LEU A 60 -8.35 8.41 -6.67
C LEU A 60 -8.59 7.31 -5.63
N ALA A 61 -9.50 6.37 -5.91
CA ALA A 61 -9.78 5.23 -5.05
C ALA A 61 -8.55 4.34 -4.82
N LEU A 62 -7.84 4.00 -5.89
CA LEU A 62 -6.62 3.19 -5.83
C LEU A 62 -5.49 3.91 -5.08
N ARG A 63 -5.37 5.23 -5.27
CA ARG A 63 -4.40 6.05 -4.52
C ARG A 63 -4.75 6.08 -3.04
N GLY A 64 -6.01 6.33 -2.68
CA GLY A 64 -6.48 6.32 -1.30
C GLY A 64 -6.22 4.98 -0.62
N LYS A 65 -6.53 3.87 -1.29
CA LYS A 65 -6.22 2.53 -0.80
C LYS A 65 -4.72 2.33 -0.52
N ARG A 66 -3.86 2.80 -1.41
CA ARG A 66 -2.39 2.72 -1.22
C ARG A 66 -1.92 3.52 -0.01
N LEU A 67 -2.54 4.67 0.25
CA LEU A 67 -2.28 5.50 1.43
C LEU A 67 -2.84 4.89 2.73
N GLY A 68 -3.62 3.81 2.62
CA GLY A 68 -4.27 3.14 3.73
C GLY A 68 -5.46 3.93 4.29
N LEU A 69 -6.13 4.71 3.45
CA LEU A 69 -7.37 5.36 3.81
C LEU A 69 -8.50 4.33 3.91
N SER A 70 -9.43 4.56 4.82
CA SER A 70 -10.66 3.80 4.92
C SER A 70 -11.56 4.05 3.71
N LEU A 71 -12.52 3.17 3.47
CA LEU A 71 -13.49 3.33 2.38
C LEU A 71 -14.30 4.62 2.52
N ALA A 72 -14.64 5.03 3.75
CA ALA A 72 -15.34 6.29 4.01
C ALA A 72 -14.48 7.50 3.60
N GLU A 73 -13.22 7.52 4.02
CA GLU A 73 -12.26 8.57 3.65
C GLU A 73 -12.03 8.65 2.14
N ILE A 74 -11.96 7.50 1.46
CA ILE A 74 -11.85 7.44 -0.01
C ILE A 74 -13.09 8.04 -0.67
N ARG A 75 -14.30 7.74 -0.15
CA ARG A 75 -15.54 8.35 -0.63
C ARG A 75 -15.54 9.86 -0.47
N ASP A 76 -15.08 10.37 0.69
CA ASP A 76 -14.98 11.80 0.94
C ASP A 76 -14.06 12.49 -0.06
N VAL A 77 -12.89 11.89 -0.35
CA VAL A 77 -11.95 12.38 -1.37
C VAL A 77 -12.58 12.43 -2.76
N ILE A 78 -13.34 11.40 -3.15
CA ILE A 78 -14.01 11.34 -4.46
C ILE A 78 -15.16 12.33 -4.53
N CYS A 79 -15.96 12.46 -3.45
CA CYS A 79 -17.04 13.46 -3.38
C CYS A 79 -16.49 14.89 -3.52
N MET A 80 -15.35 15.20 -2.91
CA MET A 80 -14.69 16.49 -3.07
C MET A 80 -14.30 16.78 -4.52
N TYR A 81 -13.81 15.78 -5.24
CA TYR A 81 -13.49 15.90 -6.66
C TYR A 81 -14.74 16.22 -7.52
N ASP A 82 -15.89 15.65 -7.14
CA ASP A 82 -17.14 15.80 -7.87
C ASP A 82 -17.86 17.15 -7.63
N VAL A 83 -17.64 17.77 -6.47
CA VAL A 83 -18.33 18.98 -5.99
C VAL A 83 -17.36 20.17 -5.92
N ALA A 84 -16.76 20.54 -7.03
CA ALA A 84 -15.77 21.63 -7.12
C ALA A 84 -16.31 23.05 -6.87
N ARG A 85 -17.17 23.29 -5.85
CA ARG A 85 -17.78 24.61 -5.59
C ARG A 85 -17.60 25.21 -4.19
N ASP A 86 -17.12 24.45 -3.20
CA ASP A 86 -16.77 24.99 -1.86
C ASP A 86 -15.46 24.37 -1.41
N GLU A 87 -14.36 24.79 -2.07
CA GLU A 87 -13.08 24.09 -2.02
C GLU A 87 -12.35 24.20 -0.68
N THR A 88 -12.44 25.32 0.02
CA THR A 88 -11.54 25.62 1.14
C THR A 88 -11.77 24.70 2.34
N ASP A 89 -13.03 24.53 2.75
CA ASP A 89 -13.35 23.68 3.91
C ASP A 89 -13.12 22.20 3.64
N GLN A 90 -13.41 21.76 2.41
CA GLN A 90 -13.17 20.38 1.99
C GLN A 90 -11.69 20.07 1.88
N LEU A 91 -10.89 20.97 1.32
CA LEU A 91 -9.44 20.86 1.25
C LEU A 91 -8.81 20.83 2.66
N ASN A 92 -9.30 21.65 3.57
CA ASN A 92 -8.85 21.64 4.96
C ASN A 92 -9.16 20.32 5.66
N ARG A 93 -10.35 19.74 5.45
CA ARG A 93 -10.70 18.41 5.98
C ARG A 93 -9.77 17.32 5.42
N LEU A 94 -9.50 17.35 4.11
CA LEU A 94 -8.58 16.42 3.47
C LEU A 94 -7.16 16.57 4.03
N LEU A 95 -6.67 17.79 4.18
CA LEU A 95 -5.35 18.06 4.76
C LEU A 95 -5.24 17.53 6.19
N ASN A 96 -6.26 17.74 7.01
CA ASN A 96 -6.31 17.22 8.37
C ASN A 96 -6.29 15.68 8.40
N MET A 97 -7.07 15.02 7.56
CA MET A 97 -7.09 13.57 7.44
C MET A 97 -5.73 13.01 7.00
N LEU A 98 -5.11 13.64 6.00
CA LEU A 98 -3.78 13.25 5.53
C LEU A 98 -2.69 13.48 6.58
N ALA A 99 -2.78 14.55 7.37
CA ALA A 99 -1.87 14.85 8.46
C ALA A 99 -1.97 13.78 9.57
N GLN A 100 -3.17 13.39 9.96
CA GLN A 100 -3.40 12.32 10.94
C GLN A 100 -2.84 10.98 10.43
N ARG A 101 -3.09 10.66 9.14
CA ARG A 101 -2.56 9.42 8.55
C ARG A 101 -1.04 9.42 8.50
N ARG A 102 -0.44 10.56 8.16
CA ARG A 102 1.03 10.72 8.17
C ARG A 102 1.60 10.49 9.57
N ALA A 103 1.04 11.14 10.58
CA ALA A 103 1.49 11.00 11.96
C ALA A 103 1.44 9.53 12.44
N ALA A 104 0.34 8.82 12.11
CA ALA A 104 0.21 7.40 12.44
C ALA A 104 1.28 6.53 11.76
N LEU A 105 1.61 6.81 10.49
CA LEU A 105 2.64 6.08 9.76
C LEU A 105 4.05 6.41 10.26
N GLU A 106 4.30 7.64 10.66
CA GLU A 106 5.57 8.06 11.28
C GLU A 106 5.78 7.34 12.62
N GLN A 107 4.74 7.25 13.46
CA GLN A 107 4.80 6.48 14.69
C GLN A 107 5.05 4.99 14.44
N GLN A 108 4.36 4.38 13.47
CA GLN A 108 4.61 2.98 13.10
C GLN A 108 6.05 2.75 12.61
N ARG A 109 6.62 3.71 11.88
CA ARG A 109 8.01 3.63 11.44
C ARG A 109 8.96 3.63 12.63
N GLU A 110 8.76 4.54 13.60
CA GLU A 110 9.57 4.59 14.82
C GLU A 110 9.49 3.30 15.63
N ASP A 111 8.28 2.75 15.79
CA ASP A 111 8.07 1.47 16.47
C ASP A 111 8.80 0.31 15.76
N ILE A 112 8.76 0.27 14.43
CA ILE A 112 9.46 -0.73 13.63
C ILE A 112 10.98 -0.57 13.79
N GLU A 113 11.51 0.66 13.74
CA GLU A 113 12.93 0.95 13.91
C GLU A 113 13.42 0.50 15.30
N ALA A 114 12.63 0.72 16.34
CA ALA A 114 12.91 0.25 17.71
C ALA A 114 12.99 -1.29 17.77
N ILE A 115 12.01 -1.99 17.19
CA ILE A 115 11.96 -3.46 17.15
C ILE A 115 13.15 -4.02 16.37
N LEU A 116 13.50 -3.42 15.23
CA LEU A 116 14.67 -3.82 14.46
C LEU A 116 15.98 -3.64 15.25
N GLY A 117 16.08 -2.57 16.03
CA GLY A 117 17.20 -2.36 16.95
C GLY A 117 17.32 -3.45 18.01
N GLU A 118 16.19 -3.83 18.63
CA GLU A 118 16.17 -4.93 19.62
C GLU A 118 16.58 -6.27 19.00
N ILE A 119 16.06 -6.58 17.80
CA ILE A 119 16.45 -7.78 17.05
C ILE A 119 17.95 -7.78 16.78
N GLY A 120 18.52 -6.66 16.33
CA GLY A 120 19.96 -6.53 16.10
C GLY A 120 20.80 -6.79 17.35
N ASN A 121 20.36 -6.32 18.51
CA ASN A 121 21.01 -6.56 19.79
C ASN A 121 20.99 -8.06 20.15
N VAL A 122 19.84 -8.73 20.01
CA VAL A 122 19.70 -10.16 20.25
C VAL A 122 20.55 -10.97 19.28
N GLU A 123 20.56 -10.62 18.01
CA GLU A 123 21.42 -11.27 17.01
C GLU A 123 22.91 -11.13 17.35
N ALA A 124 23.35 -9.96 17.80
CA ALA A 124 24.74 -9.74 18.20
C ALA A 124 25.13 -10.66 19.39
N LEU A 125 24.25 -10.70 20.41
CA LEU A 125 24.45 -11.58 21.56
C LEU A 125 24.51 -13.05 21.15
N CYS A 126 23.66 -13.51 20.25
CA CYS A 126 23.69 -14.87 19.74
C CYS A 126 25.02 -15.19 19.01
N ARG A 127 25.48 -14.23 18.19
CA ARG A 127 26.79 -14.42 17.48
C ARG A 127 27.97 -14.51 18.45
N GLU A 128 27.99 -13.66 19.47
CA GLU A 128 29.03 -13.73 20.52
C GLU A 128 29.01 -15.10 21.22
N ARG A 129 27.83 -15.58 21.59
CA ARG A 129 27.69 -16.91 22.23
C ARG A 129 28.10 -18.06 21.34
N LEU A 130 27.81 -17.98 20.03
CA LEU A 130 28.25 -19.00 19.07
C LEU A 130 29.77 -19.03 18.96
N VAL A 131 30.42 -17.88 18.87
CA VAL A 131 31.91 -17.80 18.84
C VAL A 131 32.55 -18.39 20.11
N GLU A 132 31.99 -18.07 21.28
CA GLU A 132 32.44 -18.62 22.55
C GLU A 132 32.31 -20.17 22.60
N ALA A 133 31.17 -20.70 22.13
CA ALA A 133 30.92 -22.14 22.08
C ALA A 133 31.87 -22.85 21.13
N GLU A 134 32.06 -22.30 19.92
CA GLU A 134 33.01 -22.87 18.94
C GLU A 134 34.46 -22.84 19.46
N ALA A 135 34.87 -21.79 20.16
CA ALA A 135 36.18 -21.69 20.79
C ALA A 135 36.35 -22.74 21.90
N ALA A 136 35.33 -22.96 22.73
CA ALA A 136 35.34 -23.97 23.79
C ALA A 136 35.41 -25.39 23.21
N GLU A 137 34.68 -25.71 22.15
CA GLU A 137 34.74 -27.00 21.47
C GLU A 137 36.12 -27.25 20.80
N GLY A 138 36.68 -26.20 20.17
CA GLY A 138 38.02 -26.26 19.56
C GLY A 138 39.13 -26.55 20.60
N ILE A 139 39.03 -26.02 21.82
CA ILE A 139 39.94 -26.28 22.93
C ILE A 139 39.76 -27.72 23.46
N ALA A 140 38.50 -28.15 23.64
CA ALA A 140 38.20 -29.51 24.11
C ALA A 140 38.68 -30.59 23.13
N SER A 141 38.55 -30.36 21.84
CA SER A 141 39.05 -31.26 20.78
C SER A 141 40.57 -31.39 20.77
N LYS A 142 41.29 -30.30 21.06
CA LYS A 142 42.78 -30.34 21.16
C LYS A 142 43.30 -30.99 22.44
N ALA A 143 42.54 -30.91 23.54
CA ALA A 143 42.93 -31.54 24.81
C ALA A 143 42.66 -33.05 24.87
N GLY A 144 41.79 -33.57 24.00
CA GLY A 144 41.38 -34.97 23.97
C GLY A 144 42.21 -35.90 23.08
N SER A 145 43.34 -35.46 22.50
CA SER A 145 44.22 -36.34 21.72
C SER A 145 45.26 -36.95 22.65
N PRO A 146 45.14 -38.26 23.09
CA PRO A 146 46.19 -38.91 23.84
C PRO A 146 47.36 -39.16 22.90
N ALA A 147 48.54 -38.68 23.31
CA ALA A 147 49.78 -39.03 22.69
C ALA A 147 49.91 -40.57 22.70
N ALA A 148 49.93 -41.19 21.53
CA ALA A 148 50.24 -42.57 21.37
C ALA A 148 51.66 -42.78 21.91
N LYS A 149 51.81 -43.36 23.12
CA LYS A 149 53.08 -43.88 23.59
C LYS A 149 53.39 -45.10 22.77
N SER A 150 54.30 -44.94 21.84
CA SER A 150 55.13 -46.04 21.32
C SER A 150 55.86 -46.66 22.47
N ALA A 151 55.49 -47.88 22.82
CA ALA A 151 56.36 -48.77 23.59
C ALA A 151 57.03 -49.72 22.60
N GLY A 152 58.39 -49.70 22.58
CA GLY A 152 59.26 -50.54 21.81
C GLY A 152 59.26 -52.00 22.21
#